data_3e1a5c4d4b677aeede406772a3ce9c0c
#
_entry.id   3e1a5c4d4b677aeede406772a3ce9c0c
#
_cell.length_a   1.000
_cell.length_b   1.000
_cell.length_c   1.000
_cell.angle_alpha   90.00
_cell.angle_beta   90.00
_cell.angle_gamma   90.00
#
_symmetry.space_group_name_H-M   'P 1'
#
loop_
_entity.id
_entity.type
_entity.pdbx_description
1 polymer ?
#
loop_
_entity_poly.entity_id
_entity_poly.type
_entity_poly.pdbx_seq_one_letter_code
_entity_poly.pdbx_strand_id
1 'polypeptide(L)'
;MNTLFDSLPLGAAFLPLGIYFLVLGWVHLRRRPLAIAGVWDGILLGASLLGLVTVGPIALVRPAAGGSSWSWPMLILGFCLVVALCVLVSRPRLIIYNISVEQIRPLVAEVASDLDPQARWAGETVALPTRGLQVHLDGDGSLRTVSLIGVGRRSAHEGWSEFSRRVSQASRRLPVRASPWGGVFAGIGAVLVLLASWSIAAALYDRLAPLEPTIAPAPQAVHFGQHPPSVQP
;
A
#
# COMPACT_ATOMS: atom_id res chain seq x y z
N MET A 1 7.03 -7.34 25.59
CA MET A 1 6.48 -7.28 24.23
C MET A 1 6.63 -5.89 23.57
N ASN A 2 6.99 -4.86 24.35
CA ASN A 2 7.17 -3.48 23.84
C ASN A 2 8.49 -3.27 23.07
N THR A 3 9.47 -4.13 23.24
CA THR A 3 10.82 -3.98 22.67
C THR A 3 10.93 -4.25 21.17
N LEU A 4 10.00 -5.04 20.60
CA LEU A 4 10.02 -5.38 19.17
C LEU A 4 9.68 -4.19 18.27
N PHE A 5 8.68 -3.38 18.66
CA PHE A 5 8.27 -2.23 17.86
C PHE A 5 9.16 -1.00 18.07
N ASP A 6 9.71 -0.82 19.28
CA ASP A 6 10.64 0.27 19.60
C ASP A 6 12.01 0.09 18.92
N SER A 7 12.29 -1.11 18.45
CA SER A 7 13.55 -1.49 17.82
C SER A 7 13.46 -1.74 16.31
N LEU A 8 12.27 -1.54 15.69
CA LEU A 8 12.14 -1.64 14.25
C LEU A 8 12.87 -0.47 13.57
N PRO A 9 13.81 -0.74 12.65
CA PRO A 9 14.49 0.32 11.95
C PRO A 9 13.47 1.11 11.10
N LEU A 10 13.59 2.43 11.11
CA LEU A 10 12.73 3.34 10.32
C LEU A 10 12.58 2.91 8.87
N GLY A 11 13.64 2.38 8.28
CA GLY A 11 13.64 1.88 6.91
C GLY A 11 12.68 0.72 6.67
N ALA A 12 12.44 -0.14 7.68
CA ALA A 12 11.53 -1.27 7.55
C ALA A 12 10.08 -0.83 7.27
N ALA A 13 9.70 0.37 7.70
CA ALA A 13 8.38 0.94 7.45
C ALA A 13 8.08 1.15 5.96
N PHE A 14 9.10 1.30 5.13
CA PHE A 14 8.95 1.47 3.69
C PHE A 14 8.80 0.14 2.92
N LEU A 15 9.02 -1.00 3.57
CA LEU A 15 8.97 -2.30 2.91
C LEU A 15 7.60 -2.62 2.29
N PRO A 16 6.46 -2.46 3.00
CA PRO A 16 5.15 -2.71 2.41
C PRO A 16 4.85 -1.79 1.22
N LEU A 17 5.24 -0.52 1.31
CA LEU A 17 5.07 0.44 0.24
C LEU A 17 5.95 0.10 -0.97
N GLY A 18 7.20 -0.32 -0.74
CA GLY A 18 8.10 -0.76 -1.80
C GLY A 18 7.56 -1.99 -2.53
N ILE A 19 7.03 -2.97 -1.81
CA ILE A 19 6.38 -4.16 -2.40
C ILE A 19 5.16 -3.74 -3.24
N TYR A 20 4.33 -2.82 -2.75
CA TYR A 20 3.18 -2.31 -3.50
C TYR A 20 3.61 -1.68 -4.83
N PHE A 21 4.66 -0.83 -4.84
CA PHE A 21 5.18 -0.24 -6.06
C PHE A 21 5.78 -1.28 -7.02
N LEU A 22 6.43 -2.33 -6.52
CA LEU A 22 6.92 -3.44 -7.36
C LEU A 22 5.76 -4.18 -8.02
N VAL A 23 4.70 -4.47 -7.28
CA VAL A 23 3.49 -5.11 -7.82
C VAL A 23 2.83 -4.22 -8.87
N LEU A 24 2.70 -2.92 -8.58
CA LEU A 24 2.13 -1.96 -9.52
C LEU A 24 2.98 -1.85 -10.79
N GLY A 25 4.30 -1.79 -10.64
CA GLY A 25 5.25 -1.81 -11.75
C GLY A 25 5.11 -3.07 -12.60
N TRP A 26 5.04 -4.23 -11.97
CA TRP A 26 4.82 -5.50 -12.67
C TRP A 26 3.49 -5.53 -13.42
N VAL A 27 2.39 -5.02 -12.84
CA VAL A 27 1.08 -4.91 -13.49
C VAL A 27 1.17 -4.06 -14.75
N HIS A 28 1.86 -2.91 -14.69
CA HIS A 28 2.02 -2.00 -15.84
C HIS A 28 2.98 -2.51 -16.91
N LEU A 29 3.93 -3.40 -16.55
CA LEU A 29 4.83 -4.04 -17.52
C LEU A 29 4.19 -5.24 -18.23
N ARG A 30 3.06 -5.75 -17.71
CA ARG A 30 2.34 -6.85 -18.39
C ARG A 30 1.78 -6.40 -19.73
N ARG A 31 1.78 -7.34 -20.67
CA ARG A 31 1.18 -7.14 -22.00
C ARG A 31 -0.30 -7.56 -22.08
N ARG A 32 -0.92 -7.72 -20.93
CA ARG A 32 -2.36 -8.05 -20.81
C ARG A 32 -2.99 -7.14 -19.77
N PRO A 33 -4.19 -6.60 -20.02
CA PRO A 33 -4.87 -5.80 -19.03
C PRO A 33 -5.22 -6.64 -17.81
N LEU A 34 -5.15 -6.01 -16.64
CA LEU A 34 -5.53 -6.61 -15.37
C LEU A 34 -6.72 -5.84 -14.80
N ALA A 35 -7.85 -6.51 -14.70
CA ALA A 35 -9.04 -5.97 -14.07
C ALA A 35 -9.11 -6.39 -12.60
N ILE A 36 -9.19 -5.42 -11.69
CA ILE A 36 -9.26 -5.61 -10.24
C ILE A 36 -10.48 -4.85 -9.72
N ALA A 37 -11.23 -5.48 -8.82
CA ALA A 37 -12.27 -4.76 -8.10
C ALA A 37 -11.66 -3.68 -7.21
N GLY A 38 -12.24 -2.48 -7.20
CA GLY A 38 -11.70 -1.33 -6.48
C GLY A 38 -11.55 -1.54 -4.97
N VAL A 39 -12.31 -2.49 -4.39
CA VAL A 39 -12.14 -2.94 -3.00
C VAL A 39 -10.72 -3.49 -2.75
N TRP A 40 -10.25 -4.36 -3.63
CA TRP A 40 -8.91 -4.95 -3.49
C TRP A 40 -7.80 -3.92 -3.68
N ASP A 41 -7.99 -2.99 -4.62
CA ASP A 41 -7.05 -1.89 -4.83
C ASP A 41 -6.95 -1.00 -3.57
N GLY A 42 -8.09 -0.65 -2.96
CA GLY A 42 -8.14 0.10 -1.71
C GLY A 42 -7.48 -0.62 -0.53
N ILE A 43 -7.72 -1.93 -0.39
CA ILE A 43 -7.09 -2.75 0.66
C ILE A 43 -5.58 -2.83 0.46
N LEU A 44 -5.11 -3.08 -0.77
CA LEU A 44 -3.68 -3.15 -1.08
C LEU A 44 -2.97 -1.82 -0.80
N LEU A 45 -3.60 -0.70 -1.17
CA LEU A 45 -3.09 0.63 -0.86
C LEU A 45 -3.04 0.87 0.65
N GLY A 46 -4.13 0.58 1.38
CA GLY A 46 -4.16 0.68 2.83
C GLY A 46 -3.09 -0.18 3.51
N ALA A 47 -2.95 -1.44 3.09
CA ALA A 47 -1.93 -2.34 3.61
C ALA A 47 -0.51 -1.83 3.33
N SER A 48 -0.27 -1.21 2.17
CA SER A 48 1.03 -0.63 1.83
C SER A 48 1.43 0.55 2.71
N LEU A 49 0.45 1.32 3.18
CA LEU A 49 0.66 2.48 4.03
C LEU A 49 0.82 2.11 5.52
N LEU A 50 0.48 0.88 5.92
CA LEU A 50 0.51 0.46 7.33
C LEU A 50 1.88 0.70 7.98
N GLY A 51 2.98 0.42 7.27
CA GLY A 51 4.32 0.66 7.77
C GLY A 51 4.59 2.14 8.08
N LEU A 52 4.23 3.04 7.18
CA LEU A 52 4.39 4.48 7.35
C LEU A 52 3.51 5.03 8.48
N VAL A 53 2.28 4.53 8.59
CA VAL A 53 1.34 4.95 9.63
C VAL A 53 1.81 4.50 11.02
N THR A 54 2.43 3.31 11.13
CA THR A 54 2.97 2.82 12.40
C THR A 54 4.16 3.65 12.89
N VAL A 55 5.08 4.01 11.99
CA VAL A 55 6.27 4.80 12.35
C VAL A 55 5.96 6.29 12.52
N GLY A 56 5.05 6.85 11.72
CA GLY A 56 4.69 8.26 11.79
C GLY A 56 3.58 8.54 12.80
N PRO A 57 2.32 8.64 12.36
CA PRO A 57 1.21 9.08 13.22
C PRO A 57 1.04 8.27 14.51
N ILE A 58 1.18 6.93 14.44
CA ILE A 58 1.01 6.08 15.62
C ILE A 58 2.11 6.34 16.64
N ALA A 59 3.37 6.51 16.21
CA ALA A 59 4.47 6.80 17.11
C ALA A 59 4.29 8.16 17.82
N LEU A 60 3.71 9.16 17.16
CA LEU A 60 3.41 10.47 17.73
C LEU A 60 2.28 10.42 18.76
N VAL A 61 1.23 9.65 18.49
CA VAL A 61 0.05 9.56 19.37
C VAL A 61 0.29 8.66 20.58
N ARG A 62 1.18 7.69 20.48
CA ARG A 62 1.46 6.71 21.54
C ARG A 62 1.80 7.31 22.91
N PRO A 63 2.67 8.31 23.05
CA PRO A 63 2.94 8.93 24.34
C PRO A 63 1.69 9.56 24.97
N ALA A 64 0.85 10.21 24.15
CA ALA A 64 -0.40 10.81 24.59
C ALA A 64 -1.44 9.75 25.03
N ALA A 65 -1.38 8.53 24.49
CA ALA A 65 -2.23 7.41 24.89
C ALA A 65 -1.74 6.67 26.15
N GLY A 66 -0.88 7.28 26.95
CA GLY A 66 -0.44 6.76 28.26
C GLY A 66 0.61 5.65 28.19
N GLY A 67 1.25 5.39 27.04
CA GLY A 67 2.34 4.42 26.89
C GLY A 67 1.97 2.95 27.18
N SER A 68 0.68 2.65 27.37
CA SER A 68 0.18 1.29 27.63
C SER A 68 0.52 0.32 26.49
N SER A 69 0.82 -0.94 26.82
CA SER A 69 1.06 -2.01 25.84
C SER A 69 -0.12 -2.22 24.87
N TRP A 70 -1.33 -1.85 25.29
CA TRP A 70 -2.54 -1.94 24.49
C TRP A 70 -2.71 -0.80 23.47
N SER A 71 -1.94 0.28 23.60
CA SER A 71 -2.03 1.43 22.69
C SER A 71 -1.71 1.05 21.25
N TRP A 72 -0.71 0.20 21.01
CA TRP A 72 -0.34 -0.27 19.68
C TRP A 72 -1.43 -1.06 18.96
N PRO A 73 -1.96 -2.14 19.56
CA PRO A 73 -3.04 -2.90 18.90
C PRO A 73 -4.28 -2.04 18.64
N MET A 74 -4.64 -1.15 19.57
CA MET A 74 -5.80 -0.25 19.41
C MET A 74 -5.62 0.73 18.25
N LEU A 75 -4.44 1.33 18.11
CA LEU A 75 -4.15 2.27 17.02
C LEU A 75 -4.10 1.59 15.67
N ILE A 76 -3.49 0.38 15.59
CA ILE A 76 -3.49 -0.42 14.36
C ILE A 76 -4.92 -0.84 13.99
N LEU A 77 -5.71 -1.28 14.98
CA LEU A 77 -7.12 -1.62 14.77
C LEU A 77 -7.91 -0.41 14.26
N GLY A 78 -7.70 0.77 14.85
CA GLY A 78 -8.30 2.03 14.42
C GLY A 78 -7.96 2.36 12.96
N PHE A 79 -6.68 2.22 12.58
CA PHE A 79 -6.27 2.39 11.18
C PHE A 79 -6.95 1.40 10.24
N CYS A 80 -6.97 0.10 10.59
CA CYS A 80 -7.65 -0.91 9.81
C CYS A 80 -9.15 -0.63 9.67
N LEU A 81 -9.79 -0.12 10.74
CA LEU A 81 -11.19 0.26 10.71
C LEU A 81 -11.44 1.45 9.78
N VAL A 82 -10.57 2.46 9.79
CA VAL A 82 -10.64 3.59 8.85
C VAL A 82 -10.49 3.10 7.41
N VAL A 83 -9.51 2.24 7.11
CA VAL A 83 -9.34 1.66 5.77
C VAL A 83 -10.59 0.87 5.36
N ALA A 84 -11.12 0.02 6.25
CA ALA A 84 -12.33 -0.75 6.00
C ALA A 84 -13.53 0.17 5.73
N LEU A 85 -13.69 1.24 6.53
CA LEU A 85 -14.76 2.22 6.33
C LEU A 85 -14.62 2.95 4.98
N CYS A 86 -13.42 3.39 4.60
CA CYS A 86 -13.16 4.00 3.30
C CYS A 86 -13.52 3.06 2.15
N VAL A 87 -13.18 1.78 2.26
CA VAL A 87 -13.51 0.76 1.27
C VAL A 87 -15.03 0.52 1.21
N LEU A 88 -15.70 0.42 2.36
CA LEU A 88 -17.15 0.18 2.44
C LEU A 88 -17.99 1.35 1.89
N VAL A 89 -17.55 2.58 2.13
CA VAL A 89 -18.24 3.80 1.64
C VAL A 89 -17.95 4.04 0.16
N SER A 90 -16.88 3.45 -0.38
CA SER A 90 -16.51 3.60 -1.79
C SER A 90 -17.56 3.00 -2.71
N ARG A 91 -17.85 3.71 -3.81
CA ARG A 91 -18.76 3.19 -4.86
C ARG A 91 -18.18 1.95 -5.50
N PRO A 92 -19.02 1.00 -5.93
CA PRO A 92 -18.53 -0.18 -6.64
C PRO A 92 -17.80 0.26 -7.92
N ARG A 93 -16.54 -0.09 -8.02
CA ARG A 93 -15.68 0.26 -9.16
C ARG A 93 -14.87 -0.95 -9.62
N LEU A 94 -14.63 -1.01 -10.92
CA LEU A 94 -13.72 -1.96 -11.55
C LEU A 94 -12.56 -1.16 -12.15
N ILE A 95 -11.36 -1.42 -11.71
CA ILE A 95 -10.15 -0.76 -12.20
C ILE A 95 -9.48 -1.70 -13.19
N ILE A 96 -9.21 -1.22 -14.39
CA ILE A 96 -8.54 -1.97 -15.44
C ILE A 96 -7.23 -1.25 -15.75
N TYR A 97 -6.14 -1.92 -15.44
CA TYR A 97 -4.80 -1.42 -15.64
C TYR A 97 -4.29 -1.72 -17.05
N ASN A 98 -3.42 -0.85 -17.53
CA ASN A 98 -2.68 -0.98 -18.78
C ASN A 98 -3.56 -0.91 -20.04
N ILE A 99 -4.68 -0.18 -20.00
CA ILE A 99 -5.57 0.06 -21.12
C ILE A 99 -6.00 1.53 -21.18
N SER A 100 -6.29 2.06 -22.37
CA SER A 100 -6.86 3.40 -22.52
C SER A 100 -8.39 3.36 -22.66
N VAL A 101 -9.05 4.51 -22.42
CA VAL A 101 -10.51 4.64 -22.57
C VAL A 101 -10.94 4.29 -23.98
N GLU A 102 -10.19 4.73 -24.99
CA GLU A 102 -10.49 4.49 -26.40
C GLU A 102 -10.48 2.99 -26.73
N GLN A 103 -9.57 2.23 -26.09
CA GLN A 103 -9.43 0.80 -26.32
C GLN A 103 -10.51 -0.02 -25.60
N ILE A 104 -10.93 0.41 -24.41
CA ILE A 104 -11.94 -0.31 -23.63
C ILE A 104 -13.38 0.04 -24.05
N ARG A 105 -13.62 1.25 -24.57
CA ARG A 105 -14.95 1.76 -24.90
C ARG A 105 -15.75 0.84 -25.83
N PRO A 106 -15.22 0.32 -26.95
CA PRO A 106 -15.98 -0.59 -27.82
C PRO A 106 -16.34 -1.90 -27.11
N LEU A 107 -15.45 -2.44 -26.28
CA LEU A 107 -15.73 -3.64 -25.49
C LEU A 107 -16.82 -3.41 -24.46
N VAL A 108 -16.80 -2.24 -23.77
CA VAL A 108 -17.84 -1.88 -22.82
C VAL A 108 -19.19 -1.71 -23.55
N ALA A 109 -19.19 -1.13 -24.77
CA ALA A 109 -20.38 -0.99 -25.59
C ALA A 109 -20.98 -2.35 -25.97
N GLU A 110 -20.15 -3.30 -26.41
CA GLU A 110 -20.56 -4.66 -26.76
C GLU A 110 -21.19 -5.35 -25.53
N VAL A 111 -20.50 -5.38 -24.40
CA VAL A 111 -21.00 -6.00 -23.17
C VAL A 111 -22.28 -5.33 -22.67
N ALA A 112 -22.39 -4.00 -22.78
CA ALA A 112 -23.58 -3.29 -22.38
C ALA A 112 -24.80 -3.63 -23.24
N SER A 113 -24.61 -3.70 -24.57
CA SER A 113 -25.65 -4.08 -25.53
C SER A 113 -26.13 -5.52 -25.37
N ASP A 114 -25.20 -6.43 -25.03
CA ASP A 114 -25.53 -7.83 -24.76
C ASP A 114 -26.33 -8.01 -23.46
N LEU A 115 -26.07 -7.16 -22.46
CA LEU A 115 -26.75 -7.21 -21.16
C LEU A 115 -28.09 -6.50 -21.17
N ASP A 116 -28.21 -5.43 -21.96
CA ASP A 116 -29.38 -4.57 -22.04
C ASP A 116 -29.54 -4.03 -23.47
N PRO A 117 -30.52 -4.53 -24.24
CA PRO A 117 -30.81 -4.02 -25.60
C PRO A 117 -31.17 -2.52 -25.62
N GLN A 118 -31.57 -1.96 -24.46
CA GLN A 118 -31.90 -0.53 -24.32
C GLN A 118 -30.68 0.29 -23.84
N ALA A 119 -29.48 -0.29 -23.82
CA ALA A 119 -28.28 0.41 -23.42
C ALA A 119 -28.06 1.69 -24.25
N ARG A 120 -27.74 2.80 -23.58
CA ARG A 120 -27.55 4.11 -24.22
C ARG A 120 -26.29 4.76 -23.70
N TRP A 121 -25.54 5.35 -24.62
CA TRP A 121 -24.38 6.16 -24.27
C TRP A 121 -24.76 7.63 -24.09
N ALA A 122 -24.21 8.26 -23.04
CA ALA A 122 -24.27 9.68 -22.79
C ALA A 122 -22.86 10.16 -22.37
N GLY A 123 -22.08 10.63 -23.35
CA GLY A 123 -20.68 11.02 -23.12
C GLY A 123 -19.81 9.82 -22.69
N GLU A 124 -19.29 9.87 -21.47
CA GLU A 124 -18.46 8.82 -20.85
C GLU A 124 -19.27 7.86 -19.95
N THR A 125 -20.60 7.96 -20.01
CA THR A 125 -21.48 7.12 -19.20
C THR A 125 -22.31 6.23 -20.11
N VAL A 126 -22.38 4.94 -19.78
CA VAL A 126 -23.34 4.01 -20.37
C VAL A 126 -24.46 3.74 -19.36
N ALA A 127 -25.69 3.92 -19.80
CA ALA A 127 -26.88 3.59 -19.00
C ALA A 127 -27.46 2.26 -19.48
N LEU A 128 -27.81 1.40 -18.54
CA LEU A 128 -28.51 0.13 -18.72
C LEU A 128 -29.88 0.24 -18.01
N PRO A 129 -30.89 0.80 -18.68
CA PRO A 129 -32.18 1.12 -18.04
C PRO A 129 -32.89 -0.10 -17.45
N THR A 130 -32.88 -1.25 -18.15
CA THR A 130 -33.54 -2.47 -17.68
C THR A 130 -32.90 -3.06 -16.42
N ARG A 131 -31.61 -2.75 -16.20
CA ARG A 131 -30.87 -3.17 -15.00
C ARG A 131 -30.78 -2.09 -13.93
N GLY A 132 -31.31 -0.86 -14.21
CA GLY A 132 -31.23 0.27 -13.29
C GLY A 132 -29.80 0.70 -12.99
N LEU A 133 -28.85 0.41 -13.88
CA LEU A 133 -27.41 0.62 -13.71
C LEU A 133 -26.92 1.71 -14.67
N GLN A 134 -26.07 2.58 -14.15
CA GLN A 134 -25.27 3.51 -14.95
C GLN A 134 -23.81 3.24 -14.66
N VAL A 135 -22.98 3.17 -15.69
CA VAL A 135 -21.54 2.95 -15.57
C VAL A 135 -20.82 4.15 -16.15
N HIS A 136 -20.06 4.83 -15.32
CA HIS A 136 -19.22 5.93 -15.75
C HIS A 136 -17.82 5.42 -16.02
N LEU A 137 -17.25 5.79 -17.17
CA LEU A 137 -15.87 5.49 -17.55
C LEU A 137 -15.03 6.71 -17.17
N ASP A 138 -14.11 6.51 -16.24
CA ASP A 138 -13.13 7.50 -15.84
C ASP A 138 -11.73 6.92 -16.19
N GLY A 139 -10.93 7.65 -16.94
CA GLY A 139 -9.65 7.15 -17.43
C GLY A 139 -8.54 8.17 -17.31
N ASP A 140 -7.43 7.75 -16.68
CA ASP A 140 -6.18 8.49 -16.74
C ASP A 140 -5.38 8.04 -17.99
N GLY A 141 -5.37 8.90 -19.00
CA GLY A 141 -4.63 8.65 -20.25
C GLY A 141 -3.13 8.49 -20.03
N SER A 142 -2.54 9.14 -19.01
CA SER A 142 -1.12 9.09 -18.72
C SER A 142 -0.71 7.75 -18.11
N LEU A 143 -1.45 7.24 -17.15
CA LEU A 143 -1.19 5.97 -16.46
C LEU A 143 -1.78 4.77 -17.20
N ARG A 144 -2.58 5.00 -18.25
CA ARG A 144 -3.28 3.93 -18.98
C ARG A 144 -4.11 3.04 -18.05
N THR A 145 -4.83 3.68 -17.15
CA THR A 145 -5.72 3.04 -16.19
C THR A 145 -7.14 3.55 -16.39
N VAL A 146 -8.10 2.65 -16.46
CA VAL A 146 -9.50 3.00 -16.62
C VAL A 146 -10.28 2.48 -15.42
N SER A 147 -11.07 3.36 -14.81
CA SER A 147 -12.00 3.04 -13.74
C SER A 147 -13.43 3.03 -14.25
N LEU A 148 -14.10 1.91 -14.17
CA LEU A 148 -15.52 1.79 -14.42
C LEU A 148 -16.25 1.93 -13.09
N ILE A 149 -17.05 2.97 -12.92
CA ILE A 149 -17.73 3.29 -11.68
C ILE A 149 -19.22 3.00 -11.85
N GLY A 150 -19.73 2.05 -11.09
CA GLY A 150 -21.15 1.71 -11.10
C GLY A 150 -21.94 2.68 -10.23
N VAL A 151 -22.99 3.25 -10.79
CA VAL A 151 -23.96 4.09 -10.11
C VAL A 151 -25.35 3.53 -10.37
N GLY A 152 -26.13 3.27 -9.31
CA GLY A 152 -27.46 2.71 -9.47
C GLY A 152 -28.19 2.56 -8.15
N ARG A 153 -29.46 2.10 -8.23
CA ARG A 153 -30.26 1.75 -7.06
C ARG A 153 -29.75 0.44 -6.43
N ARG A 154 -30.20 0.11 -5.23
CA ARG A 154 -29.82 -1.16 -4.54
C ARG A 154 -30.03 -2.41 -5.40
N SER A 155 -31.06 -2.42 -6.27
CA SER A 155 -31.33 -3.51 -7.22
C SER A 155 -30.29 -3.63 -8.35
N ALA A 156 -29.46 -2.61 -8.55
CA ALA A 156 -28.41 -2.63 -9.59
C ALA A 156 -27.18 -3.46 -9.21
N HIS A 157 -27.13 -4.00 -7.99
CA HIS A 157 -25.94 -4.76 -7.52
C HIS A 157 -25.71 -6.03 -8.35
N GLU A 158 -26.76 -6.76 -8.68
CA GLU A 158 -26.64 -7.96 -9.55
C GLU A 158 -26.24 -7.56 -10.96
N GLY A 159 -26.83 -6.47 -11.50
CA GLY A 159 -26.45 -5.92 -12.79
C GLY A 159 -24.99 -5.51 -12.85
N TRP A 160 -24.48 -4.89 -11.77
CA TRP A 160 -23.08 -4.52 -11.65
C TRP A 160 -22.15 -5.73 -11.60
N SER A 161 -22.49 -6.75 -10.80
CA SER A 161 -21.66 -7.94 -10.66
C SER A 161 -21.51 -8.69 -11.98
N GLU A 162 -22.60 -8.85 -12.73
CA GLU A 162 -22.60 -9.48 -14.05
C GLU A 162 -21.84 -8.63 -15.07
N PHE A 163 -22.10 -7.32 -15.12
CA PHE A 163 -21.41 -6.40 -16.01
C PHE A 163 -19.89 -6.40 -15.77
N SER A 164 -19.45 -6.21 -14.52
CA SER A 164 -18.04 -6.17 -14.16
C SER A 164 -17.32 -7.50 -14.44
N ARG A 165 -18.00 -8.62 -14.22
CA ARG A 165 -17.49 -9.95 -14.55
C ARG A 165 -17.26 -10.12 -16.05
N ARG A 166 -18.25 -9.77 -16.89
CA ARG A 166 -18.14 -9.90 -18.36
C ARG A 166 -17.06 -8.97 -18.91
N VAL A 167 -17.03 -7.70 -18.48
CA VAL A 167 -15.97 -6.76 -18.88
C VAL A 167 -14.59 -7.27 -18.47
N SER A 168 -14.44 -7.78 -17.25
CA SER A 168 -13.17 -8.36 -16.78
C SER A 168 -12.73 -9.56 -17.61
N GLN A 169 -13.64 -10.44 -18.00
CA GLN A 169 -13.34 -11.60 -18.84
C GLN A 169 -12.95 -11.19 -20.27
N ALA A 170 -13.73 -10.30 -20.86
CA ALA A 170 -13.50 -9.83 -22.21
C ALA A 170 -12.20 -9.00 -22.31
N SER A 171 -11.91 -8.14 -21.34
CA SER A 171 -10.69 -7.33 -21.32
C SER A 171 -9.40 -8.18 -21.35
N ARG A 172 -9.39 -9.36 -20.72
CA ARG A 172 -8.22 -10.26 -20.70
C ARG A 172 -7.77 -10.71 -22.10
N ARG A 173 -8.65 -10.64 -23.10
CA ARG A 173 -8.37 -11.06 -24.49
C ARG A 173 -7.71 -9.94 -25.30
N LEU A 174 -7.77 -8.70 -24.82
CA LEU A 174 -7.22 -7.56 -25.55
C LEU A 174 -5.69 -7.55 -25.45
N PRO A 175 -4.98 -7.49 -26.58
CA PRO A 175 -3.54 -7.27 -26.58
C PRO A 175 -3.26 -5.79 -26.27
N VAL A 176 -2.44 -5.54 -25.27
CA VAL A 176 -2.04 -4.18 -24.87
C VAL A 176 -0.53 -4.01 -24.89
N ARG A 177 -0.07 -2.78 -25.11
CA ARG A 177 1.35 -2.44 -25.01
C ARG A 177 1.68 -2.17 -23.54
N ALA A 178 2.87 -2.61 -23.11
CA ALA A 178 3.38 -2.27 -21.79
C ALA A 178 3.44 -0.74 -21.59
N SER A 179 3.06 -0.27 -20.41
CA SER A 179 3.15 1.14 -20.08
C SER A 179 4.57 1.51 -19.66
N PRO A 180 5.13 2.64 -20.10
CA PRO A 180 6.44 3.13 -19.65
C PRO A 180 6.49 3.39 -18.15
N TRP A 181 5.35 3.72 -17.54
CA TRP A 181 5.22 3.92 -16.10
C TRP A 181 5.53 2.66 -15.28
N GLY A 182 5.41 1.48 -15.87
CA GLY A 182 5.77 0.24 -15.21
C GLY A 182 7.23 0.20 -14.77
N GLY A 183 8.15 0.72 -15.60
CA GLY A 183 9.56 0.85 -15.25
C GLY A 183 9.80 1.83 -14.11
N VAL A 184 9.08 2.95 -14.10
CA VAL A 184 9.18 3.98 -13.04
C VAL A 184 8.71 3.41 -11.71
N PHE A 185 7.53 2.80 -11.66
CA PHE A 185 7.01 2.19 -10.43
C PHE A 185 7.92 1.04 -9.93
N ALA A 186 8.40 0.19 -10.82
CA ALA A 186 9.32 -0.88 -10.45
C ALA A 186 10.64 -0.33 -9.90
N GLY A 187 11.17 0.74 -10.49
CA GLY A 187 12.37 1.43 -10.02
C GLY A 187 12.20 2.02 -8.62
N ILE A 188 11.10 2.77 -8.39
CA ILE A 188 10.77 3.32 -7.06
C ILE A 188 10.63 2.17 -6.05
N GLY A 189 9.87 1.13 -6.38
CA GLY A 189 9.69 -0.03 -5.51
C GLY A 189 10.99 -0.72 -5.16
N ALA A 190 11.88 -0.92 -6.14
CA ALA A 190 13.19 -1.53 -5.93
C ALA A 190 14.06 -0.70 -4.98
N VAL A 191 14.11 0.62 -5.16
CA VAL A 191 14.86 1.53 -4.27
C VAL A 191 14.32 1.44 -2.84
N LEU A 192 13.00 1.50 -2.65
CA LEU A 192 12.39 1.42 -1.32
C LEU A 192 12.66 0.08 -0.64
N VAL A 193 12.57 -1.04 -1.37
CA VAL A 193 12.85 -2.38 -0.83
C VAL A 193 14.34 -2.52 -0.47
N LEU A 194 15.26 -2.00 -1.31
CA LEU A 194 16.69 -2.03 -1.02
C LEU A 194 17.03 -1.20 0.22
N LEU A 195 16.48 0.01 0.34
CA LEU A 195 16.68 0.86 1.53
C LEU A 195 16.12 0.19 2.79
N ALA A 196 14.92 -0.41 2.70
CA ALA A 196 14.34 -1.14 3.82
C ALA A 196 15.19 -2.35 4.21
N SER A 197 15.63 -3.15 3.24
CA SER A 197 16.48 -4.33 3.47
C SER A 197 17.83 -3.96 4.06
N TRP A 198 18.45 -2.89 3.56
CA TRP A 198 19.70 -2.36 4.12
C TRP A 198 19.53 -1.93 5.59
N SER A 199 18.45 -1.19 5.88
CA SER A 199 18.14 -0.73 7.24
C SER A 199 17.92 -1.89 8.21
N ILE A 200 17.22 -2.95 7.76
CA ILE A 200 17.01 -4.17 8.56
C ILE A 200 18.33 -4.91 8.78
N ALA A 201 19.15 -5.06 7.73
CA ALA A 201 20.42 -5.73 7.80
C ALA A 201 21.39 -5.01 8.76
N ALA A 202 21.46 -3.67 8.68
CA ALA A 202 22.27 -2.87 9.59
C ALA A 202 21.84 -3.04 11.05
N ALA A 203 20.54 -2.97 11.33
CA ALA A 203 20.01 -3.18 12.67
C ALA A 203 20.23 -4.60 13.21
N LEU A 204 20.23 -5.60 12.35
CA LEU A 204 20.58 -6.98 12.73
C LEU A 204 22.07 -7.13 13.00
N TYR A 205 22.91 -6.51 12.17
CA TYR A 205 24.35 -6.52 12.36
C TYR A 205 24.74 -5.91 13.72
N ASP A 206 24.20 -4.73 14.05
CA ASP A 206 24.46 -4.07 15.34
C ASP A 206 24.04 -4.92 16.55
N ARG A 207 22.99 -5.73 16.41
CA ARG A 207 22.53 -6.63 17.48
C ARG A 207 23.38 -7.91 17.61
N LEU A 208 23.96 -8.38 16.51
CA LEU A 208 24.77 -9.59 16.47
C LEU A 208 26.25 -9.30 16.66
N ALA A 209 26.66 -8.03 16.52
CA ALA A 209 28.03 -7.63 16.80
C ALA A 209 28.37 -7.99 18.24
N PRO A 210 29.46 -8.73 18.49
CA PRO A 210 29.88 -9.06 19.84
C PRO A 210 30.05 -7.74 20.62
N LEU A 211 29.52 -7.69 21.84
CA LEU A 211 29.85 -6.62 22.77
C LEU A 211 31.37 -6.63 22.88
N GLU A 212 32.06 -5.66 22.28
CA GLU A 212 33.48 -5.49 22.57
C GLU A 212 33.65 -5.50 24.09
N PRO A 213 34.54 -6.36 24.68
CA PRO A 213 34.72 -6.30 26.09
C PRO A 213 35.15 -4.89 26.45
N THR A 214 34.30 -4.19 27.17
CA THR A 214 34.66 -2.90 27.76
C THR A 214 35.89 -3.16 28.59
N ILE A 215 37.07 -2.85 28.03
CA ILE A 215 38.33 -2.91 28.78
C ILE A 215 38.10 -1.93 29.93
N ALA A 216 37.80 -2.49 31.10
CA ALA A 216 37.67 -1.69 32.31
C ALA A 216 38.93 -0.81 32.40
N PRO A 217 38.79 0.51 32.60
CA PRO A 217 39.96 1.36 32.77
C PRO A 217 40.82 0.77 33.88
N ALA A 218 42.11 0.57 33.60
CA ALA A 218 43.05 0.02 34.55
C ALA A 218 42.89 0.76 35.90
N PRO A 219 42.83 0.04 37.03
CA PRO A 219 42.67 0.69 38.33
C PRO A 219 43.78 1.73 38.47
N GLN A 220 43.36 2.99 38.66
CA GLN A 220 44.29 4.09 38.93
C GLN A 220 45.12 3.68 40.15
N ALA A 221 46.43 3.57 39.94
CA ALA A 221 47.35 3.31 41.03
C ALA A 221 47.14 4.35 42.13
N VAL A 222 46.61 3.93 43.25
CA VAL A 222 46.46 4.77 44.44
C VAL A 222 47.88 5.11 44.88
N HIS A 223 48.35 6.29 44.56
CA HIS A 223 49.59 6.84 45.12
C HIS A 223 49.35 7.01 46.64
N PHE A 224 49.79 6.01 47.40
CA PHE A 224 49.99 6.16 48.83
C PHE A 224 51.10 7.17 49.03
N GLY A 225 50.70 8.42 49.31
CA GLY A 225 51.62 9.45 49.78
C GLY A 225 52.32 9.00 51.07
N GLN A 226 53.60 8.66 50.93
CA GLN A 226 54.46 8.48 52.08
C GLN A 226 54.69 9.85 52.73
N HIS A 227 53.95 10.15 53.79
CA HIS A 227 54.37 11.19 54.75
C HIS A 227 55.36 10.56 55.74
N PRO A 228 56.61 10.99 55.79
CA PRO A 228 57.48 10.60 56.87
C PRO A 228 57.05 11.27 58.18
N PRO A 229 57.11 10.61 59.31
CA PRO A 229 56.77 11.22 60.58
C PRO A 229 57.84 12.28 60.95
N SER A 230 57.39 13.52 61.16
CA SER A 230 58.19 14.60 61.70
C SER A 230 58.43 14.29 63.22
N VAL A 231 59.66 13.93 63.54
CA VAL A 231 60.17 13.90 64.92
C VAL A 231 60.51 15.36 65.26
N GLN A 232 59.82 15.93 66.27
CA GLN A 232 60.27 17.13 66.95
C GLN A 232 60.84 16.74 68.34
N PRO A 233 61.91 17.47 68.83
CA PRO A 233 62.59 17.21 70.09
C PRO A 233 61.81 17.67 71.32
#